data_c6cafb063ffd0ba722985f625c253ff4
#
_entry.id   c6cafb063ffd0ba722985f625c253ff4
#
_cell.length_a   1.000
_cell.length_b   1.000
_cell.length_c   1.000
_cell.angle_alpha   90.00
_cell.angle_beta   90.00
_cell.angle_gamma   90.00
#
_symmetry.space_group_name_H-M   'P 1'
#
loop_
_entity.id
_entity.type
_entity.pdbx_description
1 polymer ?
#
loop_
_entity_poly.entity_id
_entity_poly.type
_entity_poly.pdbx_seq_one_letter_code
_entity_poly.pdbx_strand_id
1 'polypeptide(L)'
;YLILPFCKNGSAFQYLTDNNRITETESWHLLHDVAEGLAYLHAKTPPVIHQDIKPDNILINDENRYMITDFGISARIRSTLRRNQGQESSGGTLAYMGPERFGPSPAPIMASDIWSLGATMYELLTGMPPYGDHGGVLQKNGADIPLINEDFSQELKDIIYK
;
A
#
# COMPACT_ATOMS: atom_id res chain seq x y z
N TYR A 1 19.31 -17.50 6.50
CA TYR A 1 19.16 -16.16 7.10
C TYR A 1 19.11 -15.12 5.98
N LEU A 2 18.17 -14.18 6.05
CA LEU A 2 18.12 -13.01 5.19
C LEU A 2 18.65 -11.81 6.00
N ILE A 3 19.68 -11.14 5.48
CA ILE A 3 20.26 -9.95 6.09
C ILE A 3 19.79 -8.75 5.27
N LEU A 4 19.08 -7.83 5.90
CA LEU A 4 18.56 -6.62 5.28
C LEU A 4 19.19 -5.39 5.96
N PRO A 5 19.32 -4.25 5.25
CA PRO A 5 19.68 -2.99 5.89
C PRO A 5 18.70 -2.65 7.02
N PHE A 6 19.22 -2.17 8.14
CA PHE A 6 18.37 -1.66 9.22
C PHE A 6 17.98 -0.21 8.92
N CYS A 7 16.67 0.04 8.87
CA CYS A 7 16.11 1.37 8.68
C CYS A 7 15.76 1.98 10.05
N LYS A 8 16.64 2.81 10.60
CA LYS A 8 16.45 3.38 11.95
C LYS A 8 15.27 4.34 12.06
N ASN A 9 14.85 4.93 10.92
CA ASN A 9 13.74 5.88 10.87
C ASN A 9 12.36 5.17 10.85
N GLY A 10 12.34 3.83 10.95
CA GLY A 10 11.11 3.05 11.04
C GLY A 10 10.34 2.95 9.72
N SER A 11 9.03 2.77 9.84
CA SER A 11 8.11 2.68 8.70
C SER A 11 7.28 3.97 8.53
N ALA A 12 6.65 4.11 7.36
CA ALA A 12 5.69 5.20 7.12
C ALA A 12 4.51 5.15 8.10
N PHE A 13 4.12 3.94 8.57
CA PHE A 13 3.12 3.80 9.63
C PHE A 13 3.60 4.40 10.96
N GLN A 14 4.83 4.10 11.38
CA GLN A 14 5.41 4.69 12.59
C GLN A 14 5.48 6.21 12.45
N TYR A 15 5.92 6.71 11.29
CA TYR A 15 5.96 8.13 11.01
C TYR A 15 4.59 8.80 11.16
N LEU A 16 3.53 8.18 10.60
CA LEU A 16 2.15 8.65 10.73
C LEU A 16 1.70 8.69 12.19
N THR A 17 2.01 7.63 12.95
CA THR A 17 1.68 7.54 14.38
C THR A 17 2.32 8.66 15.20
N ASP A 18 3.58 8.98 14.91
CA ASP A 18 4.36 9.98 15.65
C ASP A 18 4.00 11.43 15.25
N ASN A 19 3.57 11.66 14.00
CA ASN A 19 3.36 12.98 13.42
C ASN A 19 1.90 13.29 13.03
N ASN A 20 0.98 12.33 13.17
CA ASN A 20 -0.44 12.35 12.80
C ASN A 20 -0.71 12.42 11.28
N ARG A 21 0.16 12.97 10.48
CA ARG A 21 0.06 13.01 9.00
C ARG A 21 1.41 13.31 8.36
N ILE A 22 1.50 12.98 7.08
CA ILE A 22 2.66 13.32 6.23
C ILE A 22 2.51 14.73 5.65
N THR A 23 3.60 15.42 5.41
CA THR A 23 3.61 16.70 4.67
C THR A 23 3.47 16.46 3.17
N GLU A 24 3.09 17.50 2.42
CA GLU A 24 2.97 17.39 0.96
C GLU A 24 4.32 17.05 0.30
N THR A 25 5.40 17.67 0.74
CA THR A 25 6.75 17.38 0.22
C THR A 25 7.15 15.94 0.44
N GLU A 26 6.92 15.41 1.63
CA GLU A 26 7.19 14.00 1.96
C GLU A 26 6.29 13.05 1.18
N SER A 27 5.03 13.43 0.95
CA SER A 27 4.10 12.67 0.11
C SER A 27 4.63 12.50 -1.31
N TRP A 28 5.15 13.55 -1.92
CA TRP A 28 5.76 13.48 -3.24
C TRP A 28 7.00 12.60 -3.28
N HIS A 29 7.86 12.69 -2.25
CA HIS A 29 9.05 11.84 -2.13
C HIS A 29 8.65 10.36 -1.96
N LEU A 30 7.68 10.06 -1.08
CA LEU A 30 7.19 8.70 -0.89
C LEU A 30 6.59 8.14 -2.17
N LEU A 31 5.70 8.91 -2.81
CA LEU A 31 5.06 8.50 -4.05
C LEU A 31 6.08 8.18 -5.15
N HIS A 32 7.09 9.06 -5.32
CA HIS A 32 8.18 8.87 -6.27
C HIS A 32 8.96 7.58 -5.97
N ASP A 33 9.48 7.45 -4.76
CA ASP A 33 10.37 6.35 -4.38
C ASP A 33 9.66 4.99 -4.44
N VAL A 34 8.41 4.91 -3.97
CA VAL A 34 7.62 3.68 -4.01
C VAL A 34 7.21 3.34 -5.44
N ALA A 35 6.81 4.32 -6.25
CA ALA A 35 6.48 4.10 -7.66
C ALA A 35 7.71 3.60 -8.46
N GLU A 36 8.89 4.14 -8.21
CA GLU A 36 10.16 3.67 -8.81
C GLU A 36 10.43 2.21 -8.42
N GLY A 37 10.27 1.87 -7.13
CA GLY A 37 10.41 0.50 -6.64
C GLY A 37 9.41 -0.46 -7.28
N LEU A 38 8.14 -0.08 -7.41
CA LEU A 38 7.11 -0.88 -8.08
C LEU A 38 7.41 -1.04 -9.57
N ALA A 39 7.83 0.03 -10.26
CA ALA A 39 8.22 -0.04 -11.67
C ALA A 39 9.37 -1.04 -11.89
N TYR A 40 10.36 -1.05 -10.99
CA TYR A 40 11.45 -2.04 -11.04
C TYR A 40 10.95 -3.47 -10.87
N LEU A 41 10.02 -3.73 -9.94
CA LEU A 41 9.45 -5.06 -9.71
C LEU A 41 8.59 -5.52 -10.90
N HIS A 42 7.74 -4.65 -11.41
CA HIS A 42 6.82 -4.93 -12.51
C HIS A 42 7.54 -5.13 -13.85
N ALA A 43 8.74 -4.54 -14.02
CA ALA A 43 9.58 -4.75 -15.21
C ALA A 43 10.33 -6.10 -15.23
N LYS A 44 10.27 -6.90 -14.17
CA LYS A 44 10.89 -8.23 -14.15
C LYS A 44 10.18 -9.22 -15.08
N THR A 45 10.90 -10.24 -15.50
CA THR A 45 10.35 -11.32 -16.33
C THR A 45 10.48 -12.67 -15.59
N PRO A 46 9.40 -13.26 -15.06
CA PRO A 46 8.04 -12.71 -14.99
C PRO A 46 7.92 -11.50 -14.05
N PRO A 47 6.89 -10.64 -14.22
CA PRO A 47 6.65 -9.52 -13.31
C PRO A 47 6.49 -9.98 -11.86
N VAL A 48 7.08 -9.21 -10.94
CA VAL A 48 6.92 -9.42 -9.50
C VAL A 48 5.85 -8.46 -8.99
N ILE A 49 4.74 -8.99 -8.50
CA ILE A 49 3.65 -8.23 -7.90
C ILE A 49 3.81 -8.32 -6.39
N HIS A 50 3.87 -7.17 -5.72
CA HIS A 50 4.16 -7.10 -4.28
C HIS A 50 3.00 -7.62 -3.42
N GLN A 51 1.78 -7.20 -3.68
CA GLN A 51 0.51 -7.63 -3.06
C GLN A 51 0.28 -7.21 -1.60
N ASP A 52 1.17 -6.46 -1.00
CA ASP A 52 1.06 -6.00 0.41
C ASP A 52 1.68 -4.61 0.59
N ILE A 53 1.42 -3.69 -0.35
CA ILE A 53 1.80 -2.28 -0.21
C ILE A 53 0.89 -1.65 0.83
N LYS A 54 1.51 -1.10 1.89
CA LYS A 54 0.85 -0.40 3.00
C LYS A 54 1.89 0.37 3.81
N PRO A 55 1.50 1.31 4.69
CA PRO A 55 2.45 2.12 5.45
C PRO A 55 3.46 1.32 6.28
N ASP A 56 3.07 0.15 6.81
CA ASP A 56 3.96 -0.73 7.58
C ASP A 56 5.12 -1.29 6.74
N ASN A 57 4.89 -1.53 5.44
CA ASN A 57 5.83 -2.15 4.52
C ASN A 57 6.60 -1.12 3.67
N ILE A 58 6.54 0.15 4.03
CA ILE A 58 7.36 1.22 3.47
C ILE A 58 8.29 1.73 4.57
N LEU A 59 9.57 1.41 4.46
CA LEU A 59 10.58 1.82 5.42
C LEU A 59 11.25 3.13 5.01
N ILE A 60 11.74 3.87 5.99
CA ILE A 60 12.46 5.13 5.79
C ILE A 60 13.94 4.90 6.16
N ASN A 61 14.81 4.99 5.16
CA ASN A 61 16.24 4.78 5.37
C ASN A 61 16.94 6.02 6.01
N ASP A 62 18.23 5.91 6.27
CA ASP A 62 19.02 6.97 6.91
C ASP A 62 19.15 8.24 6.05
N GLU A 63 18.88 8.15 4.76
CA GLU A 63 18.88 9.25 3.79
C GLU A 63 17.47 9.85 3.58
N ASN A 64 16.49 9.45 4.39
CA ASN A 64 15.07 9.78 4.26
C ASN A 64 14.44 9.35 2.92
N ARG A 65 14.96 8.28 2.30
CA ARG A 65 14.36 7.64 1.13
C ARG A 65 13.39 6.55 1.58
N TYR A 66 12.30 6.42 0.83
CA TYR A 66 11.26 5.42 1.10
C TYR A 66 11.56 4.13 0.35
N MET A 67 11.53 3.01 1.06
CA MET A 67 11.89 1.71 0.52
C MET A 67 10.79 0.69 0.79
N ILE A 68 10.36 -0.02 -0.27
CA ILE A 68 9.43 -1.13 -0.14
C ILE A 68 10.16 -2.31 0.51
N THR A 69 9.52 -2.92 1.51
CA THR A 69 10.02 -4.12 2.18
C THR A 69 8.98 -5.23 2.17
N ASP A 70 9.35 -6.40 2.63
CA ASP A 70 8.45 -7.55 2.81
C ASP A 70 7.89 -8.11 1.48
N PHE A 71 8.77 -8.23 0.48
CA PHE A 71 8.46 -8.76 -0.84
C PHE A 71 7.77 -10.12 -0.76
N GLY A 72 6.45 -10.18 -0.91
CA GLY A 72 5.61 -11.29 -1.33
C GLY A 72 5.90 -12.74 -0.91
N ILE A 73 6.97 -13.02 -0.17
CA ILE A 73 7.28 -14.36 0.37
C ILE A 73 6.14 -14.81 1.27
N SER A 74 5.58 -13.87 2.03
CA SER A 74 4.41 -14.10 2.87
C SER A 74 3.11 -14.26 2.08
N ALA A 75 2.96 -13.67 0.89
CA ALA A 75 1.74 -13.84 0.09
C ALA A 75 1.64 -15.25 -0.50
N ARG A 76 2.76 -15.86 -0.93
CA ARG A 76 2.79 -17.27 -1.35
C ARG A 76 2.51 -18.22 -0.17
N ILE A 77 3.11 -17.96 0.99
CA ILE A 77 2.88 -18.76 2.20
C ILE A 77 1.45 -18.55 2.72
N ARG A 78 0.97 -17.31 2.76
CA ARG A 78 -0.41 -16.99 3.19
C ARG A 78 -1.47 -17.58 2.26
N SER A 79 -1.28 -17.59 0.94
CA SER A 79 -2.23 -18.22 0.02
C SER A 79 -2.28 -19.74 0.17
N THR A 80 -1.17 -20.37 0.52
CA THR A 80 -1.11 -21.82 0.76
C THR A 80 -1.70 -22.19 2.13
N LEU A 81 -1.47 -21.38 3.16
CA LEU A 81 -2.03 -21.57 4.50
C LEU A 81 -3.53 -21.23 4.56
N ARG A 82 -4.02 -20.24 3.81
CA ARG A 82 -5.45 -19.89 3.70
C ARG A 82 -6.30 -21.01 3.10
N ARG A 83 -5.76 -21.78 2.15
CA ARG A 83 -6.46 -22.97 1.61
C ARG A 83 -6.73 -24.03 2.68
N ASN A 84 -5.91 -24.08 3.73
CA ASN A 84 -5.95 -25.16 4.72
C ASN A 84 -6.66 -24.79 6.03
N GLN A 85 -6.99 -23.53 6.31
CA GLN A 85 -7.46 -23.13 7.65
C GLN A 85 -8.74 -22.30 7.72
N GLY A 86 -9.38 -21.92 6.60
CA GLY A 86 -10.64 -21.15 6.65
C GLY A 86 -10.56 -19.85 7.49
N GLN A 87 -9.34 -19.37 7.79
CA GLN A 87 -9.14 -18.18 8.62
C GLN A 87 -9.24 -16.90 7.80
N GLU A 88 -10.12 -16.04 8.26
CA GLU A 88 -10.25 -14.65 7.83
C GLU A 88 -8.90 -13.94 7.94
N SER A 89 -8.53 -13.20 6.89
CA SER A 89 -7.37 -12.31 6.92
C SER A 89 -7.55 -11.31 8.05
N SER A 90 -6.52 -11.08 8.85
CA SER A 90 -6.50 -9.95 9.80
C SER A 90 -6.92 -8.68 9.04
N GLY A 91 -7.94 -7.96 9.54
CA GLY A 91 -8.60 -6.85 8.85
C GLY A 91 -7.66 -5.80 8.26
N GLY A 92 -6.48 -5.57 8.87
CA GLY A 92 -5.54 -4.56 8.43
C GLY A 92 -5.03 -4.67 6.98
N THR A 93 -4.84 -5.86 6.42
CA THR A 93 -4.36 -6.02 5.03
C THR A 93 -5.48 -5.82 3.99
N LEU A 94 -6.74 -6.09 4.34
CA LEU A 94 -7.88 -5.91 3.44
C LEU A 94 -8.09 -4.45 3.05
N ALA A 95 -7.78 -3.52 3.95
CA ALA A 95 -7.91 -2.08 3.75
C ALA A 95 -7.20 -1.55 2.48
N TYR A 96 -6.11 -2.23 2.09
CA TYR A 96 -5.26 -1.86 0.94
C TYR A 96 -5.45 -2.78 -0.28
N MET A 97 -6.44 -3.66 -0.27
CA MET A 97 -6.72 -4.53 -1.42
C MET A 97 -7.62 -3.84 -2.44
N GLY A 98 -7.20 -3.84 -3.70
CA GLY A 98 -7.97 -3.30 -4.81
C GLY A 98 -9.26 -4.08 -5.11
N PRO A 99 -10.22 -3.46 -5.81
CA PRO A 99 -11.55 -4.04 -6.10
C PRO A 99 -11.47 -5.34 -6.90
N GLU A 100 -10.46 -5.55 -7.73
CA GLU A 100 -10.22 -6.76 -8.51
C GLU A 100 -9.92 -7.99 -7.64
N ARG A 101 -9.50 -7.77 -6.38
CA ARG A 101 -9.15 -8.84 -5.43
C ARG A 101 -10.38 -9.49 -4.77
N PHE A 102 -11.58 -8.94 -4.99
CA PHE A 102 -12.85 -9.39 -4.41
C PHE A 102 -13.78 -10.07 -5.45
N GLY A 103 -13.22 -10.58 -6.54
CA GLY A 103 -13.96 -11.28 -7.58
C GLY A 103 -14.00 -12.81 -7.41
N PRO A 104 -14.70 -13.53 -8.30
CA PRO A 104 -14.74 -14.99 -8.31
C PRO A 104 -13.38 -15.63 -8.66
N SER A 105 -12.48 -14.89 -9.28
CA SER A 105 -11.12 -15.30 -9.60
C SER A 105 -10.14 -14.21 -9.21
N PRO A 106 -9.93 -13.98 -7.89
CA PRO A 106 -9.10 -12.89 -7.40
C PRO A 106 -7.63 -13.20 -7.70
N ALA A 107 -7.08 -12.61 -8.75
CA ALA A 107 -5.67 -12.70 -9.10
C ALA A 107 -4.99 -11.35 -8.85
N PRO A 108 -3.80 -11.34 -8.25
CA PRO A 108 -3.02 -10.11 -8.16
C PRO A 108 -2.52 -9.73 -9.55
N ILE A 109 -2.65 -8.47 -9.88
CA ILE A 109 -2.12 -7.85 -11.10
C ILE A 109 -1.28 -6.63 -10.72
N MET A 110 -0.47 -6.11 -11.64
CA MET A 110 0.36 -4.93 -11.36
C MET A 110 -0.50 -3.74 -10.86
N ALA A 111 -1.70 -3.56 -11.41
CA ALA A 111 -2.64 -2.53 -10.96
C ALA A 111 -3.08 -2.69 -9.50
N SER A 112 -3.02 -3.92 -8.94
CA SER A 112 -3.32 -4.14 -7.50
C SER A 112 -2.33 -3.42 -6.60
N ASP A 113 -1.04 -3.39 -6.95
CA ASP A 113 -0.03 -2.66 -6.18
C ASP A 113 -0.22 -1.15 -6.31
N ILE A 114 -0.66 -0.67 -7.49
CA ILE A 114 -0.93 0.76 -7.71
C ILE A 114 -2.14 1.22 -6.88
N TRP A 115 -3.22 0.42 -6.87
CA TRP A 115 -4.37 0.69 -6.01
C TRP A 115 -3.97 0.73 -4.51
N SER A 116 -3.16 -0.25 -4.07
CA SER A 116 -2.65 -0.30 -2.70
C SER A 116 -1.78 0.91 -2.36
N LEU A 117 -0.98 1.41 -3.31
CA LEU A 117 -0.22 2.65 -3.15
C LEU A 117 -1.16 3.86 -3.00
N GLY A 118 -2.21 3.96 -3.82
CA GLY A 118 -3.23 5.01 -3.69
C GLY A 118 -3.91 4.99 -2.31
N ALA A 119 -4.32 3.81 -1.83
CA ALA A 119 -4.93 3.64 -0.50
C ALA A 119 -3.94 3.98 0.64
N THR A 120 -2.66 3.62 0.49
CA THR A 120 -1.58 3.99 1.40
C THR A 120 -1.39 5.51 1.46
N MET A 121 -1.31 6.16 0.30
CA MET A 121 -1.19 7.62 0.23
C MET A 121 -2.40 8.31 0.87
N TYR A 122 -3.61 7.84 0.56
CA TYR A 122 -4.83 8.37 1.17
C TYR A 122 -4.76 8.33 2.71
N GLU A 123 -4.35 7.18 3.29
CA GLU A 123 -4.22 7.03 4.74
C GLU A 123 -3.15 7.98 5.32
N LEU A 124 -1.98 8.09 4.68
CA LEU A 124 -0.91 8.98 5.15
C LEU A 124 -1.33 10.46 5.15
N LEU A 125 -2.26 10.86 4.27
CA LEU A 125 -2.81 12.22 4.21
C LEU A 125 -3.96 12.45 5.20
N THR A 126 -4.81 11.45 5.45
CA THR A 126 -6.09 11.61 6.18
C THR A 126 -6.10 10.91 7.54
N GLY A 127 -5.14 10.03 7.81
CA GLY A 127 -5.03 9.24 9.04
C GLY A 127 -5.79 7.90 9.02
N MET A 128 -6.49 7.58 7.92
CA MET A 128 -7.20 6.29 7.77
C MET A 128 -7.32 5.86 6.30
N PRO A 129 -7.39 4.56 6.00
CA PRO A 129 -7.63 4.08 4.64
C PRO A 129 -8.97 4.59 4.07
N PRO A 130 -9.11 4.71 2.72
CA PRO A 130 -10.28 5.34 2.09
C PRO A 130 -11.62 4.66 2.42
N TYR A 131 -11.58 3.36 2.69
CA TYR A 131 -12.75 2.55 3.02
C TYR A 131 -12.63 1.82 4.37
N GLY A 132 -11.77 2.31 5.26
CA GLY A 132 -11.45 1.64 6.52
C GLY A 132 -10.98 0.20 6.26
N ASP A 133 -11.43 -0.75 7.08
CA ASP A 133 -11.03 -2.17 6.97
C ASP A 133 -11.61 -2.92 5.76
N HIS A 134 -12.50 -2.29 4.97
CA HIS A 134 -13.21 -2.97 3.87
C HIS A 134 -12.42 -2.98 2.57
N GLY A 135 -11.52 -2.03 2.35
CA GLY A 135 -10.75 -1.92 1.11
C GLY A 135 -11.64 -1.75 -0.13
N GLY A 136 -11.09 -2.09 -1.28
CA GLY A 136 -11.73 -1.92 -2.59
C GLY A 136 -13.04 -2.69 -2.80
N VAL A 137 -13.48 -3.54 -1.87
CA VAL A 137 -14.80 -4.19 -1.97
C VAL A 137 -15.93 -3.16 -1.98
N LEU A 138 -15.80 -2.05 -1.24
CA LEU A 138 -16.82 -1.00 -1.24
C LEU A 138 -16.84 -0.26 -2.58
N GLN A 139 -15.69 0.04 -3.16
CA GLN A 139 -15.58 0.63 -4.50
C GLN A 139 -16.19 -0.31 -5.55
N LYS A 140 -15.89 -1.61 -5.49
CA LYS A 140 -16.50 -2.61 -6.37
C LYS A 140 -18.02 -2.63 -6.28
N ASN A 141 -18.58 -2.34 -5.12
CA ASN A 141 -20.02 -2.27 -4.87
C ASN A 141 -20.62 -0.88 -5.17
N GLY A 142 -19.85 0.03 -5.79
CA GLY A 142 -20.30 1.33 -6.26
C GLY A 142 -20.12 2.49 -5.29
N ALA A 143 -19.34 2.30 -4.21
CA ALA A 143 -18.99 3.41 -3.34
C ALA A 143 -17.93 4.31 -4.02
N ASP A 144 -18.13 5.61 -3.97
CA ASP A 144 -17.15 6.61 -4.40
C ASP A 144 -15.96 6.62 -3.43
N ILE A 145 -14.78 6.99 -3.93
CA ILE A 145 -13.61 7.25 -3.06
C ILE A 145 -13.91 8.53 -2.25
N PRO A 146 -13.80 8.46 -0.92
CA PRO A 146 -14.04 9.64 -0.09
C PRO A 146 -13.07 10.78 -0.43
N LEU A 147 -13.53 12.02 -0.37
CA LEU A 147 -12.71 13.19 -0.71
C LEU A 147 -11.64 13.43 0.37
N ILE A 148 -10.45 13.78 -0.07
CA ILE A 148 -9.39 14.30 0.79
C ILE A 148 -9.71 15.78 1.05
N ASN A 149 -10.17 16.08 2.27
CA ASN A 149 -10.58 17.42 2.68
C ASN A 149 -9.43 18.27 3.24
N GLU A 150 -8.27 17.66 3.45
CA GLU A 150 -7.08 18.32 3.98
C GLU A 150 -6.48 19.28 2.94
N ASP A 151 -5.69 20.24 3.43
CA ASP A 151 -5.10 21.30 2.64
C ASP A 151 -3.84 20.81 1.88
N PHE A 152 -4.07 19.99 0.86
CA PHE A 152 -3.07 19.49 -0.08
C PHE A 152 -3.36 20.02 -1.49
N SER A 153 -2.33 20.07 -2.34
CA SER A 153 -2.49 20.50 -3.74
C SER A 153 -3.46 19.60 -4.51
N GLN A 154 -4.12 20.18 -5.52
CA GLN A 154 -5.04 19.43 -6.37
C GLN A 154 -4.28 18.36 -7.18
N GLU A 155 -3.04 18.65 -7.58
CA GLU A 155 -2.17 17.72 -8.31
C GLU A 155 -1.92 16.44 -7.52
N LEU A 156 -1.64 16.54 -6.22
CA LEU A 156 -1.43 15.37 -5.36
C LEU A 156 -2.72 14.57 -5.21
N LYS A 157 -3.85 15.25 -4.98
CA LYS A 157 -5.17 14.59 -4.87
C LYS A 157 -5.55 13.87 -6.17
N ASP A 158 -5.34 14.49 -7.31
CA ASP A 158 -5.67 13.92 -8.63
C ASP A 158 -4.87 12.65 -8.94
N ILE A 159 -3.62 12.56 -8.46
CA ILE A 159 -2.83 11.32 -8.63
C ILE A 159 -3.38 10.19 -7.75
N ILE A 160 -3.81 10.48 -6.54
CA ILE A 160 -4.35 9.48 -5.61
C ILE A 160 -5.70 8.94 -6.10
N TYR A 161 -6.49 9.76 -6.78
CA TYR A 161 -7.81 9.37 -7.31
C TYR A 161 -7.78 8.66 -8.67
N LYS A 162 -6.64 8.57 -9.35
CA LYS A 162 -6.46 7.87 -10.63
C LYS A 162 -6.27 6.36 -10.46
#